data_d42036b7f9d256651c8a1459668fe8d0
#
_entry.id   d42036b7f9d256651c8a1459668fe8d0
#
_cell.length_a   1.000
_cell.length_b   1.000
_cell.length_c   1.000
_cell.angle_alpha   90.00
_cell.angle_beta   90.00
_cell.angle_gamma   90.00
#
_symmetry.space_group_name_H-M   'P 1'
#
loop_
_entity.id
_entity.type
_entity.pdbx_description
1 polymer ?
#
loop_
_entity_poly.entity_id
_entity_poly.type
_entity_poly.pdbx_seq_one_letter_code
_entity_poly.pdbx_strand_id
1 'polypeptide(L)'
;MSSTASRPEDQLLDAARRGDVPALREALAAGVPIDAPDAKGFSALVLASYGNHLDATRFLLDQGASPNHQDASGNTALMGISFKGYAEIARLLIERGADINRQNGGGSTALMFAAMFGRHHLLQLLLDAGANKDITDARGLTALHLAGQQGKETTLALLGNGPAKQE
;
A
#
# COMPACT_ATOMS: atom_id res chain seq x y z
N MET A 1 -11.84 28.20 26.40
CA MET A 1 -10.89 27.79 25.34
C MET A 1 -10.53 26.34 25.58
N SER A 2 -11.24 25.44 24.93
CA SER A 2 -10.96 24.01 25.06
C SER A 2 -9.71 23.68 24.26
N SER A 3 -8.58 23.56 24.94
CA SER A 3 -7.41 22.90 24.40
C SER A 3 -7.79 21.43 24.20
N THR A 4 -8.13 21.04 22.95
CA THR A 4 -8.23 19.64 22.59
C THR A 4 -6.82 19.09 22.69
N ALA A 5 -6.48 18.50 23.82
CA ALA A 5 -5.24 17.76 23.95
C ALA A 5 -5.21 16.72 22.81
N SER A 6 -4.18 16.82 21.96
CA SER A 6 -3.92 15.84 20.91
C SER A 6 -3.89 14.44 21.53
N ARG A 7 -4.66 13.51 20.97
CA ARG A 7 -4.63 12.13 21.47
C ARG A 7 -3.23 11.56 21.27
N PRO A 8 -2.76 10.67 22.15
CA PRO A 8 -1.43 10.05 21.98
C PRO A 8 -1.23 9.43 20.59
N GLU A 9 -2.28 8.84 20.02
CA GLU A 9 -2.28 8.24 18.68
C GLU A 9 -2.01 9.30 17.59
N ASP A 10 -2.52 10.53 17.77
CA ASP A 10 -2.32 11.61 16.79
C ASP A 10 -0.84 11.98 16.66
N GLN A 11 -0.06 11.86 17.74
CA GLN A 11 1.39 12.10 17.71
C GLN A 11 2.11 11.06 16.84
N LEU A 12 1.74 9.78 16.96
CA LEU A 12 2.29 8.71 16.12
C LEU A 12 1.96 8.93 14.65
N LEU A 13 0.69 9.26 14.36
CA LEU A 13 0.21 9.46 13.00
C LEU A 13 0.83 10.70 12.34
N ASP A 14 0.99 11.80 13.07
CA ASP A 14 1.64 13.01 12.58
C ASP A 14 3.13 12.78 12.33
N ALA A 15 3.81 12.07 13.21
CA ALA A 15 5.20 11.66 13.00
C ALA A 15 5.35 10.81 11.73
N ALA A 16 4.43 9.89 11.48
CA ALA A 16 4.40 9.08 10.27
C ALA A 16 4.22 9.92 9.00
N ARG A 17 3.30 10.90 9.02
CA ARG A 17 3.10 11.82 7.88
C ARG A 17 4.34 12.63 7.54
N ARG A 18 5.14 12.99 8.53
CA ARG A 18 6.41 13.73 8.35
C ARG A 18 7.60 12.84 8.08
N GLY A 19 7.47 11.52 8.26
CA GLY A 19 8.60 10.61 8.19
C GLY A 19 9.60 10.77 9.33
N ASP A 20 9.15 11.28 10.48
CA ASP A 20 9.97 11.62 11.65
C ASP A 20 10.22 10.37 12.51
N VAL A 21 11.29 9.65 12.24
CA VAL A 21 11.63 8.40 12.95
C VAL A 21 11.86 8.63 14.44
N PRO A 22 12.58 9.66 14.91
CA PRO A 22 12.71 9.93 16.34
C PRO A 22 11.36 10.11 17.03
N ALA A 23 10.45 10.87 16.44
CA ALA A 23 9.11 11.10 17.00
C ALA A 23 8.27 9.81 17.00
N LEU A 24 8.38 8.96 15.96
CA LEU A 24 7.76 7.62 15.95
C LEU A 24 8.25 6.78 17.11
N ARG A 25 9.55 6.77 17.34
CA ARG A 25 10.17 6.03 18.44
C ARG A 25 9.65 6.50 19.80
N GLU A 26 9.54 7.81 20.01
CA GLU A 26 9.01 8.38 21.24
C GLU A 26 7.56 7.98 21.50
N ALA A 27 6.71 8.08 20.46
CA ALA A 27 5.29 7.72 20.56
C ALA A 27 5.12 6.23 20.91
N LEU A 28 5.87 5.34 20.28
CA LEU A 28 5.82 3.90 20.58
C LEU A 28 6.37 3.59 21.97
N ALA A 29 7.43 4.26 22.42
CA ALA A 29 7.97 4.14 23.78
C ALA A 29 6.97 4.59 24.83
N ALA A 30 6.09 5.55 24.52
CA ALA A 30 5.01 5.99 25.39
C ALA A 30 3.81 5.02 25.41
N GLY A 31 3.85 3.93 24.67
CA GLY A 31 2.85 2.87 24.69
C GLY A 31 1.71 3.06 23.66
N VAL A 32 1.85 3.95 22.70
CA VAL A 32 0.85 4.09 21.62
C VAL A 32 0.83 2.81 20.78
N PRO A 33 -0.35 2.19 20.55
CA PRO A 33 -0.45 1.03 19.67
C PRO A 33 0.02 1.37 18.25
N ILE A 34 0.92 0.55 17.70
CA ILE A 34 1.57 0.83 16.41
C ILE A 34 0.59 0.89 15.24
N ASP A 35 -0.48 0.11 15.27
CA ASP A 35 -1.50 0.06 14.23
C ASP A 35 -2.75 0.88 14.56
N ALA A 36 -2.68 1.78 15.57
CA ALA A 36 -3.78 2.67 15.91
C ALA A 36 -4.15 3.56 14.70
N PRO A 37 -5.42 3.50 14.23
CA PRO A 37 -5.82 4.22 13.04
C PRO A 37 -6.31 5.65 13.34
N ASP A 38 -6.27 6.51 12.32
CA ASP A 38 -7.00 7.77 12.32
C ASP A 38 -8.50 7.55 12.00
N ALA A 39 -9.25 8.65 11.89
CA ALA A 39 -10.69 8.60 11.59
C ALA A 39 -11.02 7.96 10.21
N LYS A 40 -10.07 7.91 9.30
CA LYS A 40 -10.19 7.28 7.98
C LYS A 40 -9.68 5.84 7.95
N GLY A 41 -9.20 5.35 9.08
CA GLY A 41 -8.63 4.02 9.20
C GLY A 41 -7.15 3.93 8.79
N PHE A 42 -6.45 5.04 8.55
CA PHE A 42 -5.04 5.03 8.17
C PHE A 42 -4.15 4.77 9.37
N SER A 43 -3.34 3.72 9.30
CA SER A 43 -2.28 3.46 10.27
C SER A 43 -1.03 4.29 9.99
N ALA A 44 -0.12 4.37 10.95
CA ALA A 44 1.17 5.03 10.77
C ALA A 44 1.94 4.47 9.56
N LEU A 45 1.92 3.15 9.35
CA LEU A 45 2.57 2.52 8.20
C LEU A 45 1.98 3.00 6.86
N VAL A 46 0.66 3.08 6.76
CA VAL A 46 -0.02 3.61 5.55
C VAL A 46 0.41 5.04 5.28
N LEU A 47 0.41 5.90 6.31
CA LEU A 47 0.78 7.32 6.17
C LEU A 47 2.25 7.51 5.78
N ALA A 48 3.17 6.79 6.42
CA ALA A 48 4.59 6.87 6.11
C ALA A 48 4.90 6.38 4.69
N SER A 49 4.32 5.25 4.29
CA SER A 49 4.52 4.69 2.95
C SER A 49 3.92 5.59 1.86
N TYR A 50 2.73 6.08 2.06
CA TYR A 50 2.06 6.99 1.11
C TYR A 50 2.79 8.34 0.96
N GLY A 51 3.46 8.79 2.01
CA GLY A 51 4.34 9.97 2.01
C GLY A 51 5.72 9.73 1.38
N ASN A 52 6.02 8.54 0.90
CA ASN A 52 7.33 8.12 0.38
C ASN A 52 8.46 8.19 1.42
N HIS A 53 8.14 7.97 2.68
CA HIS A 53 9.11 7.98 3.77
C HIS A 53 9.67 6.56 4.00
N LEU A 54 10.69 6.19 3.23
CA LEU A 54 11.26 4.83 3.25
C LEU A 54 11.79 4.43 4.63
N ASP A 55 12.55 5.32 5.29
CA ASP A 55 13.15 5.02 6.60
C ASP A 55 12.08 4.86 7.69
N ALA A 56 11.07 5.73 7.70
CA ALA A 56 9.94 5.62 8.62
C ALA A 56 9.12 4.36 8.37
N THR A 57 8.89 4.00 7.10
CA THR A 57 8.20 2.77 6.72
C THR A 57 8.97 1.55 7.21
N ARG A 58 10.29 1.52 6.99
CA ARG A 58 11.17 0.45 7.48
C ARG A 58 11.14 0.35 8.99
N PHE A 59 11.28 1.47 9.67
CA PHE A 59 11.23 1.53 11.14
C PHE A 59 9.94 0.94 11.68
N LEU A 60 8.79 1.36 11.15
CA LEU A 60 7.48 0.86 11.58
C LEU A 60 7.34 -0.65 11.36
N LEU A 61 7.78 -1.16 10.21
CA LEU A 61 7.79 -2.60 9.93
C LEU A 61 8.72 -3.37 10.88
N ASP A 62 9.90 -2.82 11.21
CA ASP A 62 10.83 -3.40 12.17
C ASP A 62 10.24 -3.45 13.58
N GLN A 63 9.35 -2.52 13.93
CA GLN A 63 8.63 -2.48 15.19
C GLN A 63 7.35 -3.31 15.20
N GLY A 64 7.04 -4.03 14.13
CA GLY A 64 5.92 -4.96 14.07
C GLY A 64 4.62 -4.37 13.52
N ALA A 65 4.66 -3.23 12.82
CA ALA A 65 3.48 -2.71 12.13
C ALA A 65 2.95 -3.73 11.12
N SER A 66 1.62 -3.89 11.07
CA SER A 66 0.98 -4.81 10.13
C SER A 66 1.05 -4.27 8.70
N PRO A 67 1.71 -4.97 7.77
CA PRO A 67 1.72 -4.58 6.35
C PRO A 67 0.35 -4.77 5.68
N ASN A 68 -0.57 -5.48 6.31
CA ASN A 68 -1.88 -5.84 5.76
C ASN A 68 -3.05 -5.08 6.42
N HIS A 69 -2.75 -4.06 7.22
CA HIS A 69 -3.79 -3.18 7.77
C HIS A 69 -4.60 -2.54 6.64
N GLN A 70 -5.91 -2.56 6.76
CA GLN A 70 -6.83 -1.99 5.78
C GLN A 70 -7.51 -0.75 6.36
N ASP A 71 -7.55 0.33 5.59
CA ASP A 71 -8.29 1.55 5.93
C ASP A 71 -9.82 1.34 5.85
N ALA A 72 -10.60 2.40 6.07
CA ALA A 72 -12.06 2.34 6.02
C ALA A 72 -12.62 1.90 4.66
N SER A 73 -11.87 2.04 3.57
CA SER A 73 -12.22 1.56 2.22
C SER A 73 -11.67 0.16 1.93
N GLY A 74 -10.96 -0.44 2.87
CA GLY A 74 -10.29 -1.73 2.72
C GLY A 74 -8.94 -1.65 1.99
N ASN A 75 -8.38 -0.47 1.77
CA ASN A 75 -7.09 -0.31 1.10
C ASN A 75 -5.94 -0.63 2.05
N THR A 76 -4.94 -1.33 1.53
CA THR A 76 -3.66 -1.58 2.20
C THR A 76 -2.62 -0.53 1.80
N ALA A 77 -1.50 -0.48 2.54
CA ALA A 77 -0.35 0.36 2.15
C ALA A 77 0.12 0.04 0.73
N LEU A 78 0.20 -1.25 0.36
CA LEU A 78 0.64 -1.67 -0.97
C LEU A 78 -0.27 -1.14 -2.08
N MET A 79 -1.60 -1.08 -1.87
CA MET A 79 -2.54 -0.47 -2.83
C MET A 79 -2.27 1.03 -2.99
N GLY A 80 -2.09 1.76 -1.88
CA GLY A 80 -1.82 3.20 -1.90
C GLY A 80 -0.54 3.55 -2.67
N ILE A 81 0.55 2.82 -2.43
CA ILE A 81 1.81 3.05 -3.14
C ILE A 81 1.77 2.54 -4.59
N SER A 82 0.91 1.58 -4.90
CA SER A 82 0.68 1.13 -6.29
C SER A 82 0.02 2.22 -7.12
N PHE A 83 -0.82 3.04 -6.50
CA PHE A 83 -1.34 4.26 -7.10
C PHE A 83 -0.21 5.30 -7.29
N LYS A 84 0.65 5.49 -6.29
CA LYS A 84 1.74 6.49 -6.31
C LYS A 84 2.92 6.09 -7.21
N GLY A 85 3.24 4.80 -7.28
CA GLY A 85 4.38 4.30 -8.05
C GLY A 85 5.69 4.21 -7.28
N TYR A 86 5.66 4.13 -5.95
CA TYR A 86 6.86 4.06 -5.10
C TYR A 86 7.41 2.62 -5.02
N ALA A 87 8.23 2.24 -5.98
CA ALA A 87 8.69 0.87 -6.15
C ALA A 87 9.56 0.35 -5.00
N GLU A 88 10.41 1.18 -4.40
CA GLU A 88 11.25 0.77 -3.26
C GLU A 88 10.42 0.44 -2.02
N ILE A 89 9.41 1.26 -1.74
CA ILE A 89 8.48 1.00 -0.63
C ILE A 89 7.65 -0.24 -0.92
N ALA A 90 7.20 -0.45 -2.16
CA ALA A 90 6.48 -1.66 -2.56
C ALA A 90 7.32 -2.91 -2.30
N ARG A 91 8.58 -2.89 -2.72
CA ARG A 91 9.51 -4.00 -2.49
C ARG A 91 9.67 -4.29 -1.00
N LEU A 92 9.87 -3.26 -0.20
CA LEU A 92 9.99 -3.40 1.25
C LEU A 92 8.73 -4.01 1.89
N LEU A 93 7.54 -3.52 1.52
CA LEU A 93 6.27 -4.06 2.03
C LEU A 93 6.10 -5.55 1.67
N ILE A 94 6.42 -5.92 0.42
CA ILE A 94 6.35 -7.31 -0.05
C ILE A 94 7.33 -8.20 0.72
N GLU A 95 8.57 -7.76 0.91
CA GLU A 95 9.60 -8.47 1.69
C GLU A 95 9.17 -8.68 3.15
N ARG A 96 8.34 -7.80 3.68
CA ARG A 96 7.86 -7.85 5.06
C ARG A 96 6.46 -8.46 5.20
N GLY A 97 5.98 -9.18 4.19
CA GLY A 97 4.78 -10.01 4.28
C GLY A 97 3.49 -9.31 3.86
N ALA A 98 3.55 -8.23 3.06
CA ALA A 98 2.35 -7.67 2.44
C ALA A 98 1.67 -8.72 1.56
N ASP A 99 0.36 -8.87 1.73
CA ASP A 99 -0.48 -9.74 0.90
C ASP A 99 -0.71 -9.06 -0.45
N ILE A 100 -0.02 -9.55 -1.49
CA ILE A 100 -0.04 -8.98 -2.84
C ILE A 100 -1.43 -9.02 -3.47
N ASN A 101 -2.23 -10.03 -3.13
CA ASN A 101 -3.54 -10.29 -3.73
C ASN A 101 -4.71 -9.81 -2.86
N ARG A 102 -4.44 -9.06 -1.78
CA ARG A 102 -5.51 -8.50 -0.94
C ARG A 102 -6.44 -7.64 -1.79
N GLN A 103 -7.73 -7.77 -1.55
CA GLN A 103 -8.76 -6.96 -2.20
C GLN A 103 -9.33 -5.93 -1.22
N ASN A 104 -9.58 -4.71 -1.70
CA ASN A 104 -10.29 -3.68 -0.93
C ASN A 104 -11.80 -3.89 -0.97
N GLY A 105 -12.57 -2.94 -0.43
CA GLY A 105 -14.03 -3.01 -0.42
C GLY A 105 -14.68 -3.06 -1.81
N GLY A 106 -14.02 -2.55 -2.83
CA GLY A 106 -14.45 -2.63 -4.23
C GLY A 106 -13.88 -3.84 -4.98
N GLY A 107 -13.17 -4.73 -4.30
CA GLY A 107 -12.54 -5.91 -4.89
C GLY A 107 -11.25 -5.63 -5.65
N SER A 108 -10.72 -4.40 -5.58
CA SER A 108 -9.49 -4.02 -6.29
C SER A 108 -8.24 -4.50 -5.56
N THR A 109 -7.23 -4.92 -6.33
CA THR A 109 -5.91 -5.33 -5.86
C THR A 109 -4.87 -4.24 -6.14
N ALA A 110 -3.68 -4.36 -5.53
CA ALA A 110 -2.54 -3.50 -5.83
C ALA A 110 -2.17 -3.52 -7.31
N LEU A 111 -2.22 -4.69 -7.96
CA LEU A 111 -1.95 -4.85 -9.40
C LEU A 111 -2.92 -4.02 -10.25
N MET A 112 -4.20 -3.99 -9.88
CA MET A 112 -5.22 -3.18 -10.57
C MET A 112 -4.92 -1.69 -10.47
N PHE A 113 -4.50 -1.19 -9.30
CA PHE A 113 -4.10 0.21 -9.15
C PHE A 113 -2.89 0.55 -10.02
N ALA A 114 -1.85 -0.29 -9.99
CA ALA A 114 -0.68 -0.09 -10.84
C ALA A 114 -1.04 -0.08 -12.35
N ALA A 115 -1.95 -0.94 -12.76
CA ALA A 115 -2.43 -1.03 -14.14
C ALA A 115 -3.22 0.22 -14.55
N MET A 116 -4.20 0.63 -13.74
CA MET A 116 -5.05 1.79 -14.00
C MET A 116 -4.24 3.08 -14.14
N PHE A 117 -3.23 3.25 -13.30
CA PHE A 117 -2.44 4.49 -13.26
C PHE A 117 -1.13 4.41 -14.05
N GLY A 118 -0.92 3.33 -14.83
CA GLY A 118 0.24 3.18 -15.70
C GLY A 118 1.57 3.14 -14.96
N ARG A 119 1.61 2.56 -13.77
CA ARG A 119 2.82 2.42 -12.97
C ARG A 119 3.60 1.17 -13.40
N HIS A 120 4.16 1.21 -14.62
CA HIS A 120 4.73 0.03 -15.30
C HIS A 120 5.81 -0.67 -14.49
N HIS A 121 6.71 0.09 -13.88
CA HIS A 121 7.78 -0.47 -13.05
C HIS A 121 7.22 -1.22 -11.83
N LEU A 122 6.22 -0.63 -11.17
CA LEU A 122 5.55 -1.26 -10.04
C LEU A 122 4.69 -2.46 -10.48
N LEU A 123 4.02 -2.34 -11.62
CA LEU A 123 3.26 -3.44 -12.21
C LEU A 123 4.15 -4.67 -12.43
N GLN A 124 5.33 -4.48 -13.04
CA GLN A 124 6.29 -5.55 -13.25
C GLN A 124 6.76 -6.15 -11.92
N LEU A 125 7.08 -5.31 -10.94
CA LEU A 125 7.50 -5.75 -9.62
C LEU A 125 6.44 -6.62 -8.95
N LEU A 126 5.16 -6.24 -9.03
CA LEU A 126 4.04 -7.01 -8.48
C LEU A 126 3.87 -8.35 -9.20
N LEU A 127 3.98 -8.37 -10.53
CA LEU A 127 3.90 -9.59 -11.33
C LEU A 127 5.05 -10.55 -11.01
N ASP A 128 6.28 -10.03 -10.90
CA ASP A 128 7.47 -10.82 -10.53
C ASP A 128 7.35 -11.39 -9.12
N ALA A 129 6.65 -10.70 -8.23
CA ALA A 129 6.37 -11.15 -6.87
C ALA A 129 5.18 -12.11 -6.78
N GLY A 130 4.56 -12.49 -7.89
CA GLY A 130 3.50 -13.48 -7.95
C GLY A 130 2.08 -12.92 -7.86
N ALA A 131 1.84 -11.64 -8.17
CA ALA A 131 0.50 -11.09 -8.21
C ALA A 131 -0.40 -11.86 -9.17
N ASN A 132 -1.59 -12.23 -8.70
CA ASN A 132 -2.56 -12.93 -9.51
C ASN A 132 -3.33 -11.94 -10.39
N LYS A 133 -3.04 -11.98 -11.70
CA LYS A 133 -3.66 -11.10 -12.70
C LYS A 133 -5.10 -11.45 -13.07
N ASP A 134 -5.59 -12.61 -12.64
CA ASP A 134 -6.93 -13.12 -12.98
C ASP A 134 -7.99 -12.75 -11.92
N ILE A 135 -7.60 -12.12 -10.83
CA ILE A 135 -8.54 -11.61 -9.82
C ILE A 135 -9.41 -10.53 -10.46
N THR A 136 -10.69 -10.57 -10.15
CA THR A 136 -11.68 -9.57 -10.61
C THR A 136 -12.13 -8.66 -9.48
N ASP A 137 -12.39 -7.40 -9.80
CA ASP A 137 -13.05 -6.46 -8.89
C ASP A 137 -14.55 -6.75 -8.75
N ALA A 138 -15.28 -5.94 -7.99
CA ALA A 138 -16.71 -6.10 -7.78
C ALA A 138 -17.56 -5.98 -9.06
N ARG A 139 -16.98 -5.43 -10.14
CA ARG A 139 -17.60 -5.32 -11.46
C ARG A 139 -17.23 -6.48 -12.38
N GLY A 140 -16.41 -7.44 -11.93
CA GLY A 140 -15.89 -8.54 -12.72
C GLY A 140 -14.73 -8.17 -13.63
N LEU A 141 -14.04 -7.03 -13.39
CA LEU A 141 -12.95 -6.56 -14.21
C LEU A 141 -11.59 -6.98 -13.64
N THR A 142 -10.70 -7.49 -14.49
CA THR A 142 -9.30 -7.77 -14.15
C THR A 142 -8.41 -6.54 -14.35
N ALA A 143 -7.16 -6.60 -13.90
CA ALA A 143 -6.16 -5.56 -14.17
C ALA A 143 -6.01 -5.28 -15.68
N LEU A 144 -6.09 -6.32 -16.52
CA LEU A 144 -6.03 -6.19 -17.98
C LEU A 144 -7.20 -5.36 -18.54
N HIS A 145 -8.43 -5.62 -18.08
CA HIS A 145 -9.60 -4.86 -18.49
C HIS A 145 -9.48 -3.38 -18.10
N LEU A 146 -9.01 -3.11 -16.87
CA LEU A 146 -8.84 -1.75 -16.36
C LEU A 146 -7.76 -0.98 -17.13
N ALA A 147 -6.67 -1.63 -17.50
CA ALA A 147 -5.62 -1.06 -18.35
C ALA A 147 -6.17 -0.72 -19.75
N GLY A 148 -6.98 -1.60 -20.33
CA GLY A 148 -7.61 -1.40 -21.63
C GLY A 148 -8.53 -0.19 -21.67
N GLN A 149 -9.33 0.02 -20.63
CA GLN A 149 -10.20 1.19 -20.51
C GLN A 149 -9.44 2.51 -20.48
N GLN A 150 -8.17 2.50 -20.05
CA GLN A 150 -7.30 3.67 -19.99
C GLN A 150 -6.41 3.84 -21.24
N GLY A 151 -6.51 2.95 -22.24
CA GLY A 151 -5.66 2.98 -23.43
C GLY A 151 -4.17 2.82 -23.14
N LYS A 152 -3.83 2.05 -22.12
CA LYS A 152 -2.45 1.87 -21.62
C LYS A 152 -1.76 0.71 -22.36
N GLU A 153 -1.31 0.92 -23.59
CA GLU A 153 -0.70 -0.14 -24.42
C GLU A 153 0.47 -0.86 -23.75
N THR A 154 1.39 -0.12 -23.11
CA THR A 154 2.52 -0.73 -22.39
C THR A 154 2.05 -1.60 -21.22
N THR A 155 1.04 -1.15 -20.50
CA THR A 155 0.43 -1.93 -19.39
C THR A 155 -0.24 -3.18 -19.92
N LEU A 156 -0.94 -3.09 -21.05
CA LEU A 156 -1.58 -4.23 -21.72
C LEU A 156 -0.55 -5.27 -22.15
N ALA A 157 0.58 -4.83 -22.71
CA ALA A 157 1.67 -5.72 -23.11
C ALA A 157 2.27 -6.45 -21.92
N LEU A 158 2.50 -5.77 -20.80
CA LEU A 158 3.01 -6.38 -19.55
C LEU A 158 2.06 -7.42 -18.97
N LEU A 159 0.76 -7.13 -18.96
CA LEU A 159 -0.26 -8.05 -18.44
C LEU A 159 -0.54 -9.22 -19.38
N GLY A 160 -0.44 -8.99 -20.69
CA GLY A 160 -0.66 -9.99 -21.72
C GLY A 160 0.49 -10.98 -21.88
N ASN A 161 1.73 -10.55 -21.63
CA ASN A 161 2.95 -11.34 -21.74
C ASN A 161 3.31 -12.06 -20.42
N GLY A 162 2.33 -12.43 -19.62
CA GLY A 162 2.60 -13.27 -18.44
C GLY A 162 3.42 -14.50 -18.83
N PRO A 163 4.20 -15.13 -17.89
CA PRO A 163 5.05 -16.25 -18.20
C PRO A 163 4.25 -17.29 -19.00
N ALA A 164 4.79 -17.67 -20.16
CA ALA A 164 4.22 -18.75 -20.96
C ALA A 164 3.97 -19.92 -20.01
N LYS A 165 2.73 -20.39 -19.95
CA LYS A 165 2.43 -21.67 -19.31
C LYS A 165 3.39 -22.68 -19.93
N GLN A 166 4.35 -23.15 -19.15
CA GLN A 166 5.10 -24.33 -19.52
C GLN A 166 4.06 -25.47 -19.47
N GLU A 167 3.71 -25.95 -20.66
CA GLU A 167 2.96 -27.20 -20.81
C GLU A 167 3.77 -28.38 -20.27
#